data_639614ec00486b7b451238538b624046
#
_entry.id   639614ec00486b7b451238538b624046
#
_cell.length_a   1.000
_cell.length_b   1.000
_cell.length_c   1.000
_cell.angle_alpha   90.00
_cell.angle_beta   90.00
_cell.angle_gamma   90.00
#
_symmetry.space_group_name_H-M   'P 1'
#
loop_
_entity.id
_entity.type
_entity.pdbx_description
1 polymer ?
#
loop_
_entity_poly.entity_id
_entity_poly.type
_entity_poly.pdbx_seq_one_letter_code
_entity_poly.pdbx_strand_id
1 'polypeptide(L)'
;MLFLHNIVNSVWMIEPGFAANYLPLVTSYLSGERTTPISRESSDEKEFDDRNGIKMAIIQNGVFTISEYGRYGAPEDAPDNSIAIINITDAITKQDQDCGPSGMITKSNLLQRCYNNSRIKAIAMVIDSGGGEGYAMRLMSETIGQRNKPVGAFIDDFACSAAYGIASSCDFVIANSKMARIGSIGTYMTIADFTEYYKQKGIALTEIYATASKDKNNDYYEAIKGNVEPIRAICNQFNENFLSLVESNRKDQLTSDRESWGTGKVYFAEEAKNLGLIDGIDTFENFLNYFNT
;
A
#
# COMPACT_ATOMS: atom_id res chain seq x y z
N MET A 1 -7.26 2.23 17.24
CA MET A 1 -7.90 0.92 17.56
C MET A 1 -8.28 0.15 16.29
N LEU A 2 -8.90 0.75 15.29
CA LEU A 2 -9.26 0.14 13.99
C LEU A 2 -8.03 -0.44 13.23
N PHE A 3 -6.89 0.25 13.25
CA PHE A 3 -5.67 -0.20 12.56
C PHE A 3 -5.15 -1.56 13.09
N LEU A 4 -5.07 -1.72 14.41
CA LEU A 4 -4.60 -2.98 15.02
C LEU A 4 -5.58 -4.14 14.78
N HIS A 5 -6.89 -3.84 14.75
CA HIS A 5 -7.89 -4.82 14.37
C HIS A 5 -7.70 -5.30 12.92
N ASN A 6 -7.41 -4.38 12.01
CA ASN A 6 -7.13 -4.70 10.62
C ASN A 6 -5.84 -5.52 10.46
N ILE A 7 -4.78 -5.20 11.22
CA ILE A 7 -3.53 -5.99 11.20
C ILE A 7 -3.79 -7.45 11.54
N VAL A 8 -4.66 -7.72 12.51
CA VAL A 8 -4.91 -9.08 13.00
C VAL A 8 -5.87 -9.86 12.10
N ASN A 9 -6.77 -9.18 11.37
CA ASN A 9 -7.89 -9.82 10.69
C ASN A 9 -7.89 -9.69 9.16
N SER A 10 -6.90 -9.01 8.56
CA SER A 10 -6.85 -8.82 7.11
C SER A 10 -5.91 -9.80 6.41
N VAL A 11 -6.15 -9.99 5.11
CA VAL A 11 -5.18 -10.63 4.22
C VAL A 11 -4.10 -9.62 3.88
N TRP A 12 -2.86 -9.94 4.22
CA TRP A 12 -1.73 -9.06 4.06
C TRP A 12 -0.92 -9.37 2.81
N MET A 13 -0.60 -8.33 2.08
CA MET A 13 0.39 -8.27 1.03
C MET A 13 1.45 -7.25 1.46
N ILE A 14 2.29 -7.63 2.43
CA ILE A 14 3.33 -6.78 3.01
C ILE A 14 4.65 -7.56 3.11
N GLU A 15 5.77 -6.89 2.86
CA GLU A 15 7.08 -7.50 3.01
C GLU A 15 7.35 -7.83 4.50
N PRO A 16 7.79 -9.07 4.85
CA PRO A 16 7.88 -9.52 6.24
C PRO A 16 8.80 -8.68 7.13
N GLY A 17 9.94 -8.20 6.59
CA GLY A 17 10.86 -7.34 7.35
C GLY A 17 10.23 -5.98 7.67
N PHE A 18 9.42 -5.45 6.76
CA PHE A 18 8.64 -4.23 6.98
C PHE A 18 7.53 -4.46 8.01
N ALA A 19 6.82 -5.60 7.91
CA ALA A 19 5.79 -5.99 8.87
C ALA A 19 6.34 -6.15 10.30
N ALA A 20 7.59 -6.61 10.45
CA ALA A 20 8.23 -6.79 11.75
C ALA A 20 8.34 -5.49 12.55
N ASN A 21 8.38 -4.32 11.91
CA ASN A 21 8.42 -3.02 12.57
C ASN A 21 7.12 -2.73 13.37
N TYR A 22 6.01 -3.36 13.00
CA TYR A 22 4.72 -3.23 13.70
C TYR A 22 4.53 -4.26 14.82
N LEU A 23 5.38 -5.29 14.90
CA LEU A 23 5.24 -6.37 15.87
C LEU A 23 5.21 -5.89 17.34
N PRO A 24 6.04 -4.92 17.78
CA PRO A 24 5.95 -4.40 19.14
C PRO A 24 4.61 -3.78 19.46
N LEU A 25 3.98 -3.06 18.52
CA LEU A 25 2.66 -2.46 18.68
C LEU A 25 1.57 -3.53 18.79
N VAL A 26 1.62 -4.55 17.93
CA VAL A 26 0.69 -5.69 17.97
C VAL A 26 0.84 -6.44 19.29
N THR A 27 2.06 -6.73 19.73
CA THR A 27 2.33 -7.43 20.99
C THR A 27 1.82 -6.65 22.18
N SER A 28 2.09 -5.34 22.27
CA SER A 28 1.62 -4.47 23.34
C SER A 28 0.09 -4.37 23.40
N TYR A 29 -0.56 -4.32 22.24
CA TYR A 29 -2.02 -4.36 22.15
C TYR A 29 -2.60 -5.68 22.65
N LEU A 30 -2.02 -6.80 22.24
CA LEU A 30 -2.48 -8.14 22.60
C LEU A 30 -2.20 -8.47 24.07
N SER A 31 -1.11 -7.93 24.68
CA SER A 31 -0.82 -8.10 26.09
C SER A 31 -1.72 -7.26 26.99
N GLY A 32 -2.54 -6.37 26.43
CA GLY A 32 -3.41 -5.47 27.18
C GLY A 32 -2.64 -4.33 27.87
N GLU A 33 -1.36 -4.16 27.56
CA GLU A 33 -0.60 -2.98 27.92
C GLU A 33 -1.19 -1.80 27.16
N ARG A 34 -1.70 -0.80 27.88
CA ARG A 34 -2.19 0.42 27.23
C ARG A 34 -1.00 1.14 26.62
N THR A 35 -0.83 1.06 25.33
CA THR A 35 -0.15 2.10 24.58
C THR A 35 -1.04 3.34 24.69
N THR A 36 -0.77 4.21 25.64
CA THR A 36 -1.28 5.57 25.55
C THR A 36 -0.77 6.09 24.21
N PRO A 37 -1.65 6.52 23.28
CA PRO A 37 -1.19 7.36 22.20
C PRO A 37 -0.39 8.46 22.87
N ILE A 38 0.83 8.72 22.36
CA ILE A 38 1.53 9.95 22.76
C ILE A 38 0.56 11.05 22.31
N SER A 39 -0.24 11.57 23.24
CA SER A 39 -0.99 12.78 22.99
C SER A 39 0.08 13.83 22.76
N ARG A 40 0.34 14.17 21.50
CA ARG A 40 0.99 15.42 21.20
C ARG A 40 0.10 16.47 21.85
N GLU A 41 0.56 17.05 22.98
CA GLU A 41 -0.06 18.24 23.51
C GLU A 41 -0.19 19.20 22.33
N SER A 42 -1.40 19.67 22.12
CA SER A 42 -1.70 20.67 21.11
C SER A 42 -0.93 21.94 21.48
N SER A 43 0.32 22.05 21.06
CA SER A 43 0.89 23.36 20.82
C SER A 43 0.04 23.99 19.73
N ASP A 44 -0.42 25.22 19.92
CA ASP A 44 -1.27 25.95 18.98
C ASP A 44 -0.64 26.25 17.60
N GLU A 45 0.57 25.79 17.37
CA GLU A 45 1.14 25.61 16.05
C GLU A 45 0.61 24.27 15.50
N LYS A 46 -0.46 24.34 14.72
CA LYS A 46 -0.93 23.22 13.91
C LYS A 46 0.21 22.79 13.00
N GLU A 47 1.00 21.84 13.50
CA GLU A 47 2.03 21.19 12.73
C GLU A 47 1.37 20.64 11.46
N PHE A 48 1.91 21.03 10.33
CA PHE A 48 1.43 20.67 8.99
C PHE A 48 1.23 19.16 8.93
N ASP A 49 0.00 18.70 8.81
CA ASP A 49 -0.30 17.27 8.65
C ASP A 49 0.05 16.83 7.23
N ASP A 50 1.33 16.51 7.02
CA ASP A 50 1.88 16.07 5.74
C ASP A 50 1.26 14.76 5.22
N ARG A 51 0.47 14.09 6.06
CA ARG A 51 -0.13 12.77 5.76
C ARG A 51 -1.25 12.83 4.72
N ASN A 52 -1.92 13.96 4.60
CA ASN A 52 -3.06 14.18 3.69
C ASN A 52 -2.79 15.26 2.64
N GLY A 53 -1.61 15.86 2.66
CA GLY A 53 -1.22 16.90 1.73
C GLY A 53 -0.93 16.35 0.34
N ILE A 54 -1.23 17.18 -0.66
CA ILE A 54 -0.77 16.97 -2.03
C ILE A 54 0.29 18.03 -2.33
N LYS A 55 1.41 17.58 -2.91
CA LYS A 55 2.44 18.50 -3.41
C LYS A 55 2.23 18.69 -4.91
N MET A 56 2.55 19.85 -5.42
CA MET A 56 2.48 20.14 -6.84
C MET A 56 3.88 20.43 -7.37
N ALA A 57 4.29 19.73 -8.40
CA ALA A 57 5.45 20.08 -9.19
C ALA A 57 5.02 20.95 -10.37
N ILE A 58 5.69 22.09 -10.57
CA ILE A 58 5.42 23.03 -11.65
C ILE A 58 6.73 23.27 -12.39
N ILE A 59 6.64 23.33 -13.72
CA ILE A 59 7.80 23.73 -14.54
C ILE A 59 7.75 25.23 -14.72
N GLN A 60 8.79 25.95 -14.21
CA GLN A 60 9.01 27.35 -14.48
C GLN A 60 10.41 27.53 -15.08
N ASN A 61 10.47 28.08 -16.30
CA ASN A 61 11.73 28.27 -17.03
C ASN A 61 12.61 27.01 -17.17
N GLY A 62 11.99 25.84 -17.36
CA GLY A 62 12.68 24.55 -17.48
C GLY A 62 13.15 23.92 -16.15
N VAL A 63 12.82 24.54 -15.01
CA VAL A 63 13.15 24.04 -13.68
C VAL A 63 11.86 23.61 -12.98
N PHE A 64 11.88 22.43 -12.37
CA PHE A 64 10.77 21.99 -11.51
C PHE A 64 10.84 22.69 -10.16
N THR A 65 9.73 23.32 -9.79
CA THR A 65 9.51 23.84 -8.45
C THR A 65 8.43 23.00 -7.78
N ILE A 66 8.75 22.42 -6.64
CA ILE A 66 7.78 21.68 -5.83
C ILE A 66 7.24 22.65 -4.79
N SER A 67 5.93 22.80 -4.74
CA SER A 67 5.29 23.63 -3.73
C SER A 67 4.08 22.93 -3.12
N GLU A 68 3.89 23.19 -1.86
CA GLU A 68 2.71 22.77 -1.11
C GLU A 68 1.63 23.82 -1.31
N TYR A 69 0.47 23.40 -1.81
CA TYR A 69 -0.64 24.30 -2.07
C TYR A 69 -1.70 24.17 -0.98
N GLY A 70 -2.00 25.34 -0.39
CA GLY A 70 -2.97 25.47 0.67
C GLY A 70 -2.54 24.84 2.00
N ARG A 71 -3.28 25.14 3.06
CA ARG A 71 -3.03 24.61 4.42
C ARG A 71 -3.17 23.09 4.50
N TYR A 72 -3.71 22.46 3.43
CA TYR A 72 -3.98 21.03 3.31
C TYR A 72 -3.75 20.49 1.89
N GLY A 73 -3.10 21.25 1.00
CA GLY A 73 -2.76 20.82 -0.35
C GLY A 73 -3.97 20.29 -1.14
N ALA A 74 -4.94 21.15 -1.45
CA ALA A 74 -6.10 20.72 -2.21
C ALA A 74 -5.81 20.71 -3.71
N PRO A 75 -6.24 19.69 -4.49
CA PRO A 75 -6.09 19.68 -5.94
C PRO A 75 -6.69 20.91 -6.61
N GLU A 76 -7.76 21.47 -6.05
CA GLU A 76 -8.48 22.64 -6.56
C GLU A 76 -7.63 23.91 -6.58
N ASP A 77 -6.60 23.98 -5.75
CA ASP A 77 -5.69 25.13 -5.66
C ASP A 77 -4.47 25.01 -6.60
N ALA A 78 -4.41 23.92 -7.39
CA ALA A 78 -3.30 23.65 -8.26
C ALA A 78 -3.11 24.76 -9.31
N PRO A 79 -1.88 25.23 -9.55
CA PRO A 79 -1.56 26.08 -10.69
C PRO A 79 -1.75 25.34 -12.02
N ASP A 80 -1.87 26.10 -13.10
CA ASP A 80 -1.96 25.53 -14.45
C ASP A 80 -0.71 24.71 -14.80
N ASN A 81 -0.91 23.59 -15.50
CA ASN A 81 0.13 22.66 -15.92
C ASN A 81 0.88 21.96 -14.78
N SER A 82 0.26 21.82 -13.61
CA SER A 82 0.83 21.13 -12.46
C SER A 82 0.91 19.60 -12.69
N ILE A 83 1.91 19.00 -12.05
CA ILE A 83 1.97 17.56 -11.81
C ILE A 83 1.62 17.35 -10.33
N ALA A 84 0.55 16.63 -10.05
CA ALA A 84 0.14 16.30 -8.68
C ALA A 84 1.04 15.20 -8.12
N ILE A 85 1.62 15.39 -6.94
CA ILE A 85 2.45 14.40 -6.26
C ILE A 85 1.63 13.79 -5.13
N ILE A 86 1.37 12.50 -5.19
CA ILE A 86 0.64 11.73 -4.18
C ILE A 86 1.59 10.72 -3.56
N ASN A 87 1.84 10.84 -2.25
CA ASN A 87 2.70 9.92 -1.53
C ASN A 87 1.95 8.66 -1.09
N ILE A 88 2.60 7.50 -1.22
CA ILE A 88 2.18 6.21 -0.66
C ILE A 88 3.32 5.70 0.20
N THR A 89 3.20 5.87 1.50
CA THR A 89 4.23 5.56 2.49
C THR A 89 3.70 4.60 3.55
N ASP A 90 4.62 3.96 4.26
CA ASP A 90 4.31 3.05 5.36
C ASP A 90 3.43 1.85 4.96
N ALA A 91 2.71 1.27 5.93
CA ALA A 91 1.78 0.18 5.67
C ALA A 91 0.52 0.66 4.95
N ILE A 92 0.21 0.03 3.83
CA ILE A 92 -0.98 0.33 3.02
C ILE A 92 -2.21 -0.23 3.70
N THR A 93 -3.14 0.65 4.04
CA THR A 93 -4.43 0.29 4.64
C THR A 93 -5.59 0.84 3.80
N LYS A 94 -6.75 0.20 3.89
CA LYS A 94 -7.96 0.67 3.21
C LYS A 94 -8.52 1.92 3.87
N GLN A 95 -8.57 1.93 5.21
CA GLN A 95 -9.05 3.04 6.02
C GLN A 95 -7.89 3.90 6.50
N ASP A 96 -8.16 5.16 6.85
CA ASP A 96 -7.18 6.05 7.47
C ASP A 96 -6.71 5.49 8.82
N GLN A 97 -5.44 5.70 9.12
CA GLN A 97 -4.83 5.29 10.37
C GLN A 97 -4.92 6.41 11.40
N ASP A 98 -5.17 6.07 12.67
CA ASP A 98 -5.30 7.08 13.74
C ASP A 98 -4.01 7.91 13.92
N CYS A 99 -2.83 7.28 13.73
CA CYS A 99 -1.50 7.88 13.88
C CYS A 99 -0.57 7.49 12.73
N GLY A 100 -1.05 7.48 11.50
CA GLY A 100 -0.30 7.07 10.32
C GLY A 100 -0.77 7.77 9.06
N PRO A 101 -0.31 7.34 7.89
CA PRO A 101 -0.74 7.91 6.63
C PRO A 101 -2.23 7.65 6.36
N SER A 102 -2.80 8.44 5.47
CA SER A 102 -4.16 8.21 4.99
C SER A 102 -4.29 6.87 4.27
N GLY A 103 -5.44 6.22 4.47
CA GLY A 103 -5.80 4.99 3.78
C GLY A 103 -6.12 5.21 2.30
N MET A 104 -6.22 4.09 1.58
CA MET A 104 -6.42 4.15 0.14
C MET A 104 -7.80 4.68 -0.29
N ILE A 105 -8.82 4.68 0.58
CA ILE A 105 -10.09 5.36 0.30
C ILE A 105 -9.86 6.87 0.15
N THR A 106 -9.18 7.49 1.11
CA THR A 106 -8.87 8.93 1.09
C THR A 106 -7.97 9.29 -0.09
N LYS A 107 -6.92 8.48 -0.35
CA LYS A 107 -6.00 8.71 -1.48
C LYS A 107 -6.67 8.47 -2.84
N SER A 108 -7.58 7.51 -2.97
CA SER A 108 -8.36 7.29 -4.20
C SER A 108 -9.29 8.47 -4.49
N ASN A 109 -9.94 9.01 -3.47
CA ASN A 109 -10.76 10.22 -3.62
C ASN A 109 -9.89 11.43 -4.03
N LEU A 110 -8.70 11.56 -3.46
CA LEU A 110 -7.74 12.60 -3.84
C LEU A 110 -7.32 12.45 -5.31
N LEU A 111 -7.01 11.24 -5.76
CA LEU A 111 -6.65 10.93 -7.14
C LEU A 111 -7.80 11.26 -8.11
N GLN A 112 -9.04 10.91 -7.77
CA GLN A 112 -10.22 11.27 -8.57
C GLN A 112 -10.38 12.79 -8.70
N ARG A 113 -10.15 13.56 -7.64
CA ARG A 113 -10.16 15.02 -7.68
C ARG A 113 -9.07 15.56 -8.61
N CYS A 114 -7.88 14.97 -8.61
CA CYS A 114 -6.81 15.30 -9.54
C CYS A 114 -7.22 15.03 -11.00
N TYR A 115 -7.89 13.91 -11.27
CA TYR A 115 -8.40 13.59 -12.61
C TYR A 115 -9.42 14.63 -13.12
N ASN A 116 -10.26 15.13 -12.22
CA ASN A 116 -11.29 16.11 -12.55
C ASN A 116 -10.79 17.56 -12.65
N ASN A 117 -9.54 17.86 -12.27
CA ASN A 117 -8.98 19.20 -12.31
C ASN A 117 -8.17 19.44 -13.61
N SER A 118 -8.66 20.30 -14.49
CA SER A 118 -8.00 20.62 -15.77
C SER A 118 -6.64 21.28 -15.64
N ARG A 119 -6.30 21.89 -14.49
CA ARG A 119 -4.99 22.52 -14.24
C ARG A 119 -3.90 21.47 -13.95
N ILE A 120 -4.29 20.26 -13.54
CA ILE A 120 -3.37 19.16 -13.30
C ILE A 120 -3.24 18.36 -14.60
N LYS A 121 -2.03 18.30 -15.14
CA LYS A 121 -1.75 17.61 -16.40
C LYS A 121 -1.34 16.14 -16.22
N ALA A 122 -0.76 15.79 -15.06
CA ALA A 122 -0.26 14.44 -14.77
C ALA A 122 -0.21 14.19 -13.26
N ILE A 123 -0.04 12.93 -12.88
CA ILE A 123 0.07 12.51 -11.49
C ILE A 123 1.37 11.70 -11.28
N ALA A 124 2.14 12.07 -10.27
CA ALA A 124 3.31 11.37 -9.78
C ALA A 124 2.94 10.64 -8.47
N MET A 125 2.91 9.33 -8.51
CA MET A 125 2.77 8.49 -7.31
C MET A 125 4.17 8.25 -6.73
N VAL A 126 4.50 8.86 -5.59
CA VAL A 126 5.77 8.62 -4.89
C VAL A 126 5.55 7.53 -3.86
N ILE A 127 6.27 6.43 -4.00
CA ILE A 127 6.01 5.21 -3.26
C ILE A 127 7.23 4.83 -2.43
N ASP A 128 7.03 4.72 -1.11
CA ASP A 128 7.98 4.16 -0.16
C ASP A 128 7.24 3.29 0.84
N SER A 129 6.96 2.04 0.45
CA SER A 129 6.10 1.15 1.22
C SER A 129 6.47 -0.32 1.04
N GLY A 130 6.45 -1.06 2.14
CA GLY A 130 6.57 -2.52 2.17
C GLY A 130 5.30 -3.26 1.74
N GLY A 131 4.20 -2.54 1.47
CA GLY A 131 2.91 -3.14 1.12
C GLY A 131 1.85 -3.02 2.21
N GLY A 132 0.84 -3.89 2.20
CA GLY A 132 -0.26 -3.85 3.16
C GLY A 132 -1.47 -4.67 2.76
N GLU A 133 -2.67 -4.13 2.95
CA GLU A 133 -3.93 -4.80 2.67
C GLU A 133 -4.18 -5.02 1.18
N GLY A 134 -4.50 -6.26 0.76
CA GLY A 134 -4.83 -6.59 -0.62
C GLY A 134 -6.04 -5.84 -1.16
N TYR A 135 -7.06 -5.58 -0.34
CA TYR A 135 -8.21 -4.78 -0.74
C TYR A 135 -7.88 -3.29 -0.95
N ALA A 136 -6.92 -2.77 -0.21
CA ALA A 136 -6.43 -1.40 -0.38
C ALA A 136 -5.67 -1.26 -1.71
N MET A 137 -4.80 -2.23 -2.01
CA MET A 137 -4.12 -2.33 -3.32
C MET A 137 -5.12 -2.35 -4.47
N ARG A 138 -6.11 -3.25 -4.42
CA ARG A 138 -7.16 -3.36 -5.46
C ARG A 138 -7.86 -2.03 -5.69
N LEU A 139 -8.32 -1.37 -4.61
CA LEU A 139 -9.04 -0.10 -4.70
C LEU A 139 -8.20 0.97 -5.41
N MET A 140 -6.93 1.14 -5.04
CA MET A 140 -6.06 2.14 -5.64
C MET A 140 -5.73 1.78 -7.11
N SER A 141 -5.45 0.51 -7.39
CA SER A 141 -5.18 0.02 -8.75
C SER A 141 -6.38 0.23 -9.69
N GLU A 142 -7.61 -0.05 -9.21
CA GLU A 142 -8.84 0.23 -9.96
C GLU A 142 -9.03 1.73 -10.21
N THR A 143 -8.69 2.59 -9.23
CA THR A 143 -8.76 4.05 -9.39
C THR A 143 -7.74 4.54 -10.41
N ILE A 144 -6.50 4.03 -10.38
CA ILE A 144 -5.48 4.33 -11.39
C ILE A 144 -5.93 3.84 -12.77
N GLY A 145 -6.59 2.68 -12.85
CA GLY A 145 -7.15 2.15 -14.10
C GLY A 145 -8.18 3.04 -14.78
N GLN A 146 -8.84 3.94 -14.03
CA GLN A 146 -9.81 4.92 -14.53
C GLN A 146 -9.16 6.24 -14.99
N ARG A 147 -7.83 6.28 -15.07
CA ARG A 147 -7.10 7.51 -15.40
C ARG A 147 -7.49 8.11 -16.74
N ASN A 148 -7.54 9.44 -16.77
CA ASN A 148 -7.70 10.27 -17.97
C ASN A 148 -6.48 11.19 -18.20
N LYS A 149 -5.42 10.98 -17.44
CA LYS A 149 -4.15 11.72 -17.47
C LYS A 149 -3.00 10.75 -17.21
N PRO A 150 -1.78 11.05 -17.65
CA PRO A 150 -0.62 10.23 -17.32
C PRO A 150 -0.40 10.07 -15.81
N VAL A 151 -0.15 8.85 -15.35
CA VAL A 151 0.17 8.51 -13.97
C VAL A 151 1.49 7.73 -13.95
N GLY A 152 2.55 8.29 -13.37
CA GLY A 152 3.82 7.61 -13.19
C GLY A 152 4.06 7.21 -11.74
N ALA A 153 4.76 6.11 -11.51
CA ALA A 153 5.22 5.71 -10.19
C ALA A 153 6.72 5.97 -10.04
N PHE A 154 7.08 6.69 -8.97
CA PHE A 154 8.45 6.86 -8.54
C PHE A 154 8.66 6.10 -7.23
N ILE A 155 9.56 5.12 -7.25
CA ILE A 155 9.90 4.31 -6.08
C ILE A 155 11.05 5.00 -5.37
N ASP A 156 10.79 5.50 -4.15
CA ASP A 156 11.82 6.15 -3.35
C ASP A 156 12.79 5.11 -2.79
N ASP A 157 12.39 4.29 -1.82
CA ASP A 157 13.21 3.17 -1.34
C ASP A 157 12.52 1.81 -1.53
N PHE A 158 11.22 1.71 -1.24
CA PHE A 158 10.47 0.46 -1.29
C PHE A 158 9.20 0.56 -2.15
N ALA A 159 9.03 -0.40 -3.04
CA ALA A 159 7.72 -0.74 -3.61
C ALA A 159 7.55 -2.26 -3.55
N CYS A 160 7.14 -2.77 -2.39
CA CYS A 160 6.99 -4.19 -2.18
C CYS A 160 5.51 -4.58 -2.03
N SER A 161 5.17 -5.77 -2.52
CA SER A 161 3.88 -6.39 -2.32
C SER A 161 2.71 -5.51 -2.76
N ALA A 162 1.73 -5.16 -1.93
CA ALA A 162 0.61 -4.27 -2.31
C ALA A 162 1.08 -2.93 -2.92
N ALA A 163 2.22 -2.38 -2.45
CA ALA A 163 2.80 -1.15 -2.99
C ALA A 163 3.27 -1.34 -4.43
N TYR A 164 3.87 -2.49 -4.74
CA TYR A 164 4.23 -2.81 -6.11
C TYR A 164 3.00 -3.04 -6.99
N GLY A 165 1.94 -3.67 -6.47
CA GLY A 165 0.67 -3.80 -7.20
C GLY A 165 0.11 -2.46 -7.64
N ILE A 166 0.18 -1.44 -6.75
CA ILE A 166 -0.19 -0.06 -7.08
C ILE A 166 0.77 0.54 -8.12
N ALA A 167 2.09 0.42 -7.91
CA ALA A 167 3.10 0.94 -8.83
C ALA A 167 2.93 0.35 -10.24
N SER A 168 2.70 -0.97 -10.34
CA SER A 168 2.52 -1.66 -11.62
C SER A 168 1.31 -1.16 -12.41
N SER A 169 0.33 -0.53 -11.74
CA SER A 169 -0.88 0.01 -12.36
C SER A 169 -0.68 1.39 -13.02
N CYS A 170 0.49 2.02 -12.80
CA CYS A 170 0.86 3.28 -13.43
C CYS A 170 1.37 3.08 -14.87
N ASP A 171 1.45 4.16 -15.66
CA ASP A 171 1.89 4.11 -17.06
C ASP A 171 3.38 3.75 -17.17
N PHE A 172 4.18 4.17 -16.20
CA PHE A 172 5.61 3.84 -16.08
C PHE A 172 6.05 3.82 -14.61
N VAL A 173 7.11 3.08 -14.33
CA VAL A 173 7.65 2.85 -12.97
C VAL A 173 9.15 3.10 -12.97
N ILE A 174 9.60 4.10 -12.23
CA ILE A 174 11.01 4.48 -12.11
C ILE A 174 11.46 4.35 -10.65
N ALA A 175 12.61 3.73 -10.42
CA ALA A 175 13.23 3.67 -9.10
C ALA A 175 14.25 4.80 -8.93
N ASN A 176 14.37 5.35 -7.70
CA ASN A 176 15.29 6.45 -7.39
C ASN A 176 16.76 6.02 -7.47
N SER A 177 17.04 4.77 -7.20
CA SER A 177 18.41 4.26 -7.11
C SER A 177 18.47 2.75 -7.34
N LYS A 178 19.69 2.24 -7.55
CA LYS A 178 19.96 0.80 -7.64
C LYS A 178 19.66 0.05 -6.34
N MET A 179 19.60 0.76 -5.20
CA MET A 179 19.33 0.19 -3.88
C MET A 179 17.85 0.04 -3.58
N ALA A 180 16.97 0.64 -4.37
CA ALA A 180 15.53 0.50 -4.20
C ALA A 180 15.11 -0.98 -4.27
N ARG A 181 14.12 -1.35 -3.44
CA ARG A 181 13.65 -2.72 -3.28
C ARG A 181 12.24 -2.87 -3.84
N ILE A 182 12.09 -3.78 -4.77
CA ILE A 182 10.89 -3.95 -5.59
C ILE A 182 10.47 -5.42 -5.59
N GLY A 183 9.17 -5.69 -5.67
CA GLY A 183 8.67 -7.05 -5.80
C GLY A 183 7.87 -7.51 -4.58
N SER A 184 8.28 -8.58 -3.90
CA SER A 184 7.45 -9.23 -2.86
C SER A 184 6.03 -9.52 -3.36
N ILE A 185 5.91 -9.92 -4.64
CA ILE A 185 4.62 -10.22 -5.29
C ILE A 185 4.17 -11.57 -4.77
N GLY A 186 3.31 -11.53 -3.76
CA GLY A 186 2.84 -12.71 -3.04
C GLY A 186 1.87 -12.34 -1.92
N THR A 187 1.17 -13.35 -1.41
CA THR A 187 0.12 -13.20 -0.40
C THR A 187 0.34 -14.16 0.76
N TYR A 188 0.12 -13.71 1.98
CA TYR A 188 0.12 -14.58 3.15
C TYR A 188 -0.96 -14.17 4.15
N MET A 189 -1.31 -15.08 5.03
CA MET A 189 -2.15 -14.82 6.21
C MET A 189 -1.47 -15.36 7.45
N THR A 190 -1.64 -14.65 8.57
CA THR A 190 -1.24 -15.11 9.89
C THR A 190 -2.49 -15.40 10.69
N ILE A 191 -2.56 -16.58 11.31
CA ILE A 191 -3.64 -16.97 12.23
C ILE A 191 -3.04 -17.10 13.61
N ALA A 192 -3.62 -16.38 14.58
CA ALA A 192 -3.22 -16.46 15.97
C ALA A 192 -4.28 -17.23 16.78
N ASP A 193 -3.85 -18.25 17.52
CA ASP A 193 -4.69 -18.96 18.49
C ASP A 193 -4.49 -18.36 19.89
N PHE A 194 -5.54 -17.74 20.43
CA PHE A 194 -5.54 -17.15 21.77
C PHE A 194 -6.25 -18.02 22.80
N THR A 195 -6.64 -19.22 22.49
CA THR A 195 -7.43 -20.09 23.37
C THR A 195 -6.75 -20.28 24.72
N GLU A 196 -5.50 -20.67 24.76
CA GLU A 196 -4.76 -20.86 26.01
C GLU A 196 -4.49 -19.56 26.75
N TYR A 197 -4.27 -18.44 26.05
CA TYR A 197 -4.13 -17.14 26.66
C TYR A 197 -5.39 -16.72 27.43
N TYR A 198 -6.57 -16.82 26.84
CA TYR A 198 -7.83 -16.52 27.49
C TYR A 198 -8.10 -17.45 28.69
N LYS A 199 -7.82 -18.73 28.53
CA LYS A 199 -7.95 -19.71 29.62
C LYS A 199 -7.06 -19.37 30.84
N GLN A 200 -5.80 -18.96 30.59
CA GLN A 200 -4.89 -18.53 31.66
C GLN A 200 -5.37 -17.26 32.36
N LYS A 201 -6.10 -16.39 31.67
CA LYS A 201 -6.74 -15.19 32.23
C LYS A 201 -8.09 -15.50 32.93
N GLY A 202 -8.49 -16.75 33.03
CA GLY A 202 -9.77 -17.14 33.63
C GLY A 202 -11.00 -16.79 32.79
N ILE A 203 -10.80 -16.51 31.48
CA ILE A 203 -11.89 -16.15 30.55
C ILE A 203 -12.30 -17.43 29.80
N ALA A 204 -13.55 -17.86 29.97
CA ALA A 204 -14.15 -18.91 29.16
C ALA A 204 -14.94 -18.29 28.01
N LEU A 205 -14.59 -18.65 26.78
CA LEU A 205 -15.34 -18.25 25.57
C LEU A 205 -16.30 -19.37 25.18
N THR A 206 -17.55 -19.03 24.96
CA THR A 206 -18.56 -19.95 24.45
C THR A 206 -19.13 -19.38 23.17
N GLU A 207 -18.95 -20.07 22.07
CA GLU A 207 -19.51 -19.66 20.78
C GLU A 207 -20.82 -20.39 20.50
N ILE A 208 -21.85 -19.67 20.13
CA ILE A 208 -23.16 -20.19 19.80
C ILE A 208 -23.50 -19.84 18.35
N TYR A 209 -23.67 -20.84 17.52
CA TYR A 209 -23.98 -20.68 16.10
C TYR A 209 -25.46 -20.98 15.85
N ALA A 210 -26.07 -20.26 14.91
CA ALA A 210 -27.37 -20.63 14.39
C ALA A 210 -27.27 -22.01 13.69
N THR A 211 -28.34 -22.82 13.78
CA THR A 211 -28.37 -24.19 13.26
C THR A 211 -27.97 -24.25 11.77
N ALA A 212 -28.35 -23.26 10.97
CA ALA A 212 -28.04 -23.20 9.54
C ALA A 212 -26.61 -22.68 9.23
N SER A 213 -25.88 -22.16 10.23
CA SER A 213 -24.57 -21.51 10.05
C SER A 213 -23.40 -22.45 10.34
N LYS A 214 -23.51 -23.71 9.93
CA LYS A 214 -22.55 -24.80 10.25
C LYS A 214 -21.13 -24.57 9.69
N ASP A 215 -21.02 -23.81 8.60
CA ASP A 215 -19.72 -23.54 7.95
C ASP A 215 -19.09 -22.22 8.40
N LYS A 216 -19.77 -21.46 9.27
CA LYS A 216 -19.27 -20.17 9.75
C LYS A 216 -18.03 -20.35 10.62
N ASN A 217 -16.95 -19.61 10.30
CA ASN A 217 -15.64 -19.70 10.95
C ASN A 217 -14.94 -21.07 10.83
N ASN A 218 -15.46 -22.00 10.04
CA ASN A 218 -14.92 -23.35 9.93
C ASN A 218 -13.46 -23.34 9.47
N ASP A 219 -13.10 -22.48 8.51
CA ASP A 219 -11.74 -22.39 7.97
C ASP A 219 -10.72 -21.99 9.05
N TYR A 220 -11.11 -21.07 9.95
CA TYR A 220 -10.29 -20.66 11.09
C TYR A 220 -10.10 -21.81 12.09
N TYR A 221 -11.17 -22.53 12.44
CA TYR A 221 -11.09 -23.66 13.36
C TYR A 221 -10.29 -24.82 12.82
N GLU A 222 -10.42 -25.12 11.54
CA GLU A 222 -9.61 -26.14 10.88
C GLU A 222 -8.12 -25.75 10.92
N ALA A 223 -7.80 -24.49 10.67
CA ALA A 223 -6.43 -23.99 10.71
C ALA A 223 -5.81 -24.09 12.13
N ILE A 224 -6.57 -23.76 13.19
CA ILE A 224 -6.12 -23.93 14.59
C ILE A 224 -5.86 -25.40 14.91
N LYS A 225 -6.64 -26.32 14.37
CA LYS A 225 -6.44 -27.76 14.52
C LYS A 225 -5.31 -28.34 13.67
N GLY A 226 -4.66 -27.51 12.85
CA GLY A 226 -3.53 -27.87 11.99
C GLY A 226 -3.90 -28.13 10.52
N ASN A 227 -5.17 -28.09 10.14
CA ASN A 227 -5.59 -28.17 8.75
C ASN A 227 -5.66 -26.75 8.13
N VAL A 228 -4.55 -26.31 7.53
CA VAL A 228 -4.43 -24.95 6.95
C VAL A 228 -4.95 -24.85 5.52
N GLU A 229 -5.38 -25.94 4.89
CA GLU A 229 -5.74 -25.97 3.47
C GLU A 229 -6.91 -25.03 3.09
N PRO A 230 -7.99 -24.89 3.89
CA PRO A 230 -9.04 -23.92 3.59
C PRO A 230 -8.52 -22.49 3.54
N ILE A 231 -7.66 -22.09 4.49
CA ILE A 231 -7.03 -20.76 4.51
C ILE A 231 -6.04 -20.59 3.37
N ARG A 232 -5.26 -21.64 3.05
CA ARG A 232 -4.35 -21.65 1.91
C ARG A 232 -5.10 -21.42 0.59
N ALA A 233 -6.28 -22.01 0.44
CA ALA A 233 -7.12 -21.79 -0.75
C ALA A 233 -7.53 -20.32 -0.90
N ILE A 234 -7.86 -19.63 0.20
CA ILE A 234 -8.16 -18.20 0.21
C ILE A 234 -6.91 -17.41 -0.18
N CYS A 235 -5.74 -17.69 0.42
CA CYS A 235 -4.47 -17.05 0.05
C CYS A 235 -4.15 -17.23 -1.44
N ASN A 236 -4.35 -18.43 -1.98
CA ASN A 236 -4.09 -18.71 -3.38
C ASN A 236 -5.01 -17.90 -4.31
N GLN A 237 -6.27 -17.69 -3.97
CA GLN A 237 -7.17 -16.82 -4.76
C GLN A 237 -6.70 -15.35 -4.76
N PHE A 238 -6.30 -14.83 -3.59
CA PHE A 238 -5.74 -13.48 -3.51
C PHE A 238 -4.44 -13.38 -4.30
N ASN A 239 -3.58 -14.39 -4.20
CA ASN A 239 -2.32 -14.44 -4.92
C ASN A 239 -2.53 -14.46 -6.44
N GLU A 240 -3.46 -15.27 -6.93
CA GLU A 240 -3.78 -15.33 -8.37
C GLU A 240 -4.28 -13.98 -8.90
N ASN A 241 -5.15 -13.29 -8.13
CA ASN A 241 -5.60 -11.97 -8.50
C ASN A 241 -4.43 -10.96 -8.55
N PHE A 242 -3.49 -11.06 -7.61
CA PHE A 242 -2.32 -10.18 -7.59
C PHE A 242 -1.38 -10.45 -8.77
N LEU A 243 -1.06 -11.73 -9.03
CA LEU A 243 -0.22 -12.13 -10.17
C LEU A 243 -0.84 -11.66 -11.50
N SER A 244 -2.15 -11.88 -11.67
CA SER A 244 -2.89 -11.47 -12.86
C SER A 244 -2.92 -9.94 -13.03
N LEU A 245 -3.03 -9.18 -11.94
CA LEU A 245 -2.94 -7.72 -11.97
C LEU A 245 -1.59 -7.26 -12.52
N VAL A 246 -0.50 -7.78 -11.94
CA VAL A 246 0.87 -7.42 -12.37
C VAL A 246 1.10 -7.83 -13.82
N GLU A 247 0.72 -9.04 -14.20
CA GLU A 247 0.87 -9.55 -15.56
C GLU A 247 0.10 -8.70 -16.56
N SER A 248 -1.13 -8.32 -16.25
CA SER A 248 -1.93 -7.45 -17.12
C SER A 248 -1.31 -6.06 -17.29
N ASN A 249 -0.83 -5.47 -16.19
CA ASN A 249 -0.30 -4.12 -16.18
C ASN A 249 1.10 -4.01 -16.79
N ARG A 250 1.92 -5.07 -16.67
CA ARG A 250 3.32 -5.10 -17.13
C ARG A 250 3.53 -6.04 -18.31
N LYS A 251 2.48 -6.44 -18.99
CA LYS A 251 2.47 -7.47 -20.06
C LYS A 251 3.60 -7.33 -21.07
N ASP A 252 3.79 -6.11 -21.59
CA ASP A 252 4.75 -5.84 -22.67
C ASP A 252 6.18 -5.60 -22.16
N GLN A 253 6.36 -5.45 -20.85
CA GLN A 253 7.63 -5.19 -20.18
C GLN A 253 8.22 -6.45 -19.54
N LEU A 254 7.38 -7.39 -19.09
CA LEU A 254 7.85 -8.62 -18.43
C LEU A 254 8.72 -9.44 -19.39
N THR A 255 9.91 -9.82 -18.94
CA THR A 255 10.90 -10.56 -19.72
C THR A 255 10.92 -12.05 -19.42
N SER A 256 10.15 -12.51 -18.43
CA SER A 256 10.13 -13.89 -17.94
C SER A 256 8.75 -14.28 -17.42
N ASP A 257 8.56 -15.56 -17.15
CA ASP A 257 7.34 -16.14 -16.61
C ASP A 257 7.09 -15.79 -15.11
N ARG A 258 5.90 -16.11 -14.62
CA ARG A 258 5.47 -15.85 -13.25
C ARG A 258 6.39 -16.49 -12.19
N GLU A 259 7.01 -17.61 -12.48
CA GLU A 259 7.91 -18.32 -11.56
C GLU A 259 9.16 -17.49 -11.24
N SER A 260 9.56 -16.62 -12.17
CA SER A 260 10.74 -15.78 -12.03
C SER A 260 10.49 -14.54 -11.14
N TRP A 261 9.27 -13.99 -11.12
CA TRP A 261 8.98 -12.73 -10.43
C TRP A 261 7.83 -12.80 -9.41
N GLY A 262 6.97 -13.82 -9.48
CA GLY A 262 5.72 -13.93 -8.73
C GLY A 262 5.80 -14.86 -7.49
N THR A 263 6.97 -15.09 -6.92
CA THR A 263 7.20 -16.01 -5.80
C THR A 263 7.29 -15.34 -4.43
N GLY A 264 7.02 -14.03 -4.36
CA GLY A 264 7.18 -13.26 -3.13
C GLY A 264 8.61 -12.76 -2.88
N LYS A 265 9.55 -12.98 -3.82
CA LYS A 265 10.93 -12.49 -3.71
C LYS A 265 10.98 -10.96 -3.87
N VAL A 266 11.92 -10.34 -3.13
CA VAL A 266 12.27 -8.91 -3.25
C VAL A 266 13.54 -8.80 -4.06
N TYR A 267 13.57 -7.86 -4.99
CA TYR A 267 14.67 -7.60 -5.91
C TYR A 267 15.24 -6.20 -5.68
N PHE A 268 16.52 -6.02 -5.95
CA PHE A 268 17.08 -4.69 -6.16
C PHE A 268 16.67 -4.13 -7.52
N ALA A 269 16.71 -2.81 -7.68
CA ALA A 269 16.17 -2.12 -8.85
C ALA A 269 16.73 -2.62 -10.20
N GLU A 270 18.02 -2.97 -10.29
CA GLU A 270 18.58 -3.51 -11.54
C GLU A 270 18.03 -4.89 -11.89
N GLU A 271 17.87 -5.76 -10.90
CA GLU A 271 17.27 -7.08 -11.11
C GLU A 271 15.77 -6.93 -11.48
N ALA A 272 15.05 -6.06 -10.76
CA ALA A 272 13.65 -5.74 -11.07
C ALA A 272 13.47 -5.18 -12.50
N LYS A 273 14.38 -4.32 -12.95
CA LYS A 273 14.41 -3.81 -14.33
C LYS A 273 14.63 -4.92 -15.34
N ASN A 274 15.57 -5.80 -15.08
CA ASN A 274 15.85 -6.94 -15.96
C ASN A 274 14.66 -7.90 -16.08
N LEU A 275 13.85 -8.02 -15.04
CA LEU A 275 12.60 -8.80 -15.02
C LEU A 275 11.42 -8.06 -15.71
N GLY A 276 11.58 -6.77 -16.01
CA GLY A 276 10.51 -5.95 -16.56
C GLY A 276 9.53 -5.41 -15.51
N LEU A 277 9.87 -5.51 -14.22
CA LEU A 277 9.04 -5.00 -13.14
C LEU A 277 9.07 -3.47 -13.04
N ILE A 278 10.15 -2.82 -13.48
CA ILE A 278 10.27 -1.36 -13.58
C ILE A 278 10.85 -0.96 -14.94
N ASP A 279 10.66 0.28 -15.34
CA ASP A 279 11.09 0.80 -16.64
C ASP A 279 12.49 1.43 -16.58
N GLY A 280 12.89 1.95 -15.43
CA GLY A 280 14.16 2.62 -15.28
C GLY A 280 14.60 2.89 -13.85
N ILE A 281 15.81 3.43 -13.75
CA ILE A 281 16.39 3.94 -12.52
C ILE A 281 16.85 5.36 -12.85
N ASP A 282 16.30 6.37 -12.16
CA ASP A 282 16.59 7.76 -12.45
C ASP A 282 16.30 8.66 -11.24
N THR A 283 16.73 9.92 -11.30
CA THR A 283 16.41 10.93 -10.30
C THR A 283 14.94 11.35 -10.36
N PHE A 284 14.43 11.89 -9.25
CA PHE A 284 13.05 12.42 -9.21
C PHE A 284 12.82 13.55 -10.21
N GLU A 285 13.82 14.41 -10.43
CA GLU A 285 13.74 15.50 -11.41
C GLU A 285 13.58 14.94 -12.83
N ASN A 286 14.38 13.94 -13.21
CA ASN A 286 14.27 13.30 -14.50
C ASN A 286 12.94 12.53 -14.65
N PHE A 287 12.47 11.84 -13.60
CA PHE A 287 11.16 11.21 -13.59
C PHE A 287 10.03 12.19 -13.91
N LEU A 288 10.06 13.41 -13.34
CA LEU A 288 9.05 14.42 -13.66
C LEU A 288 9.10 14.86 -15.14
N ASN A 289 10.26 14.75 -15.80
CA ASN A 289 10.41 15.07 -17.21
C ASN A 289 9.72 14.06 -18.14
N TYR A 290 9.49 12.79 -17.69
CA TYR A 290 8.73 11.81 -18.48
C TYR A 290 7.28 12.27 -18.77
N PHE A 291 6.72 13.17 -17.97
CA PHE A 291 5.39 13.73 -18.22
C PHE A 291 5.36 14.86 -19.27
N ASN A 292 6.50 15.22 -19.83
CA ASN A 292 6.62 16.26 -20.86
C ASN A 292 6.84 15.69 -22.26
N THR A 293 7.02 14.36 -22.36
CA THR A 293 7.16 13.62 -23.62
C THR A 293 5.82 13.14 -24.11
#